data_e5cccc5460d1ead317d791b1b6131800
#
_entry.id   e5cccc5460d1ead317d791b1b6131800
#
_cell.length_a   1.000
_cell.length_b   1.000
_cell.length_c   1.000
_cell.angle_alpha   90.00
_cell.angle_beta   90.00
_cell.angle_gamma   90.00
#
_symmetry.space_group_name_H-M   'P 1'
#
loop_
_entity.id
_entity.type
_entity.pdbx_description
1 polymer ?
#
loop_
_entity_poly.entity_id
_entity_poly.type
_entity_poly.pdbx_seq_one_letter_code
_entity_poly.pdbx_strand_id
1 'polypeptide(L)'
;NYNYDEKYILSAVIRRDGSSRLSKNIRWGTFPSVSVGWRFDKEKFFPISRDVVNMFKVRGSYGVLGNENIGEYMYQTTMDRNNMTYSFGNQVVTGSAVSTFVDNNLAWEKKKSTNIGIDLALFNNRLEFTAEWYKNVSEDLLYSVPVPANAGVDNEVVTMNAASMENSGFEFSATYRNYDHALKYTISANLSTLKNKVTSLGFSTDRFITGAYATFVGQEVGQFYGYVYEGIARSQADLDNHVNDNGVVITQEGAGIGDCLYKDVNNDGRIDSEDQVVLGSGLPKINFGLNAHREYKGFDLSISTYGALNYHVSDDIYNSLNSSYGYSNKDVSMLEANRWSEDGIYLSDKPRTYIVSNGEAWNNYFSERMIQNAAYWKIANVELGYNFPDKWFKGIVSGVRAYVSAQNLYTFTGYKGYNVDYAGGTFTPGYNFCSFPSAKSFMAGILFTF
;
A
#
# COMPACT_ATOMS: atom_id res chain seq x y z
N ASN A 1 -30.28 -11.47 -15.44
CA ASN A 1 -30.24 -10.09 -15.88
C ASN A 1 -31.63 -9.67 -16.38
N TYR A 2 -32.07 -8.52 -15.96
CA TYR A 2 -33.33 -7.90 -16.39
C TYR A 2 -33.06 -6.48 -16.83
N ASN A 3 -33.59 -6.10 -17.98
CA ASN A 3 -33.49 -4.75 -18.53
C ASN A 3 -34.87 -4.35 -19.05
N TYR A 4 -35.41 -3.29 -18.44
CA TYR A 4 -36.70 -2.74 -18.85
C TYR A 4 -36.47 -1.35 -19.49
N ASP A 5 -36.74 -1.25 -20.80
CA ASP A 5 -36.65 -0.01 -21.61
C ASP A 5 -35.30 0.72 -21.46
N GLU A 6 -34.22 -0.05 -21.19
CA GLU A 6 -32.92 0.49 -20.83
C GLU A 6 -32.95 1.53 -19.68
N LYS A 7 -34.05 1.60 -18.93
CA LYS A 7 -34.26 2.45 -17.76
C LYS A 7 -33.84 1.80 -16.47
N TYR A 8 -34.41 0.60 -16.24
CA TYR A 8 -34.18 -0.16 -15.03
C TYR A 8 -33.40 -1.40 -15.38
N ILE A 9 -32.22 -1.49 -14.82
CA ILE A 9 -31.28 -2.58 -15.08
C ILE A 9 -31.06 -3.34 -13.77
N LEU A 10 -31.27 -4.64 -13.79
CA LEU A 10 -31.04 -5.51 -12.64
C LEU A 10 -30.17 -6.69 -13.08
N SER A 11 -29.13 -6.97 -12.31
CA SER A 11 -28.38 -8.22 -12.44
C SER A 11 -28.27 -8.89 -11.08
N ALA A 12 -28.57 -10.19 -11.03
CA ALA A 12 -28.38 -11.01 -9.84
C ALA A 12 -27.65 -12.30 -10.24
N VAL A 13 -26.64 -12.64 -9.45
CA VAL A 13 -25.83 -13.85 -9.65
C VAL A 13 -25.66 -14.54 -8.30
N ILE A 14 -25.75 -15.85 -8.31
CA ILE A 14 -25.35 -16.68 -7.19
C ILE A 14 -24.37 -17.74 -7.70
N ARG A 15 -23.21 -17.83 -7.06
CA ARG A 15 -22.18 -18.82 -7.39
C ARG A 15 -21.88 -19.67 -6.18
N ARG A 16 -21.66 -20.95 -6.40
CA ARG A 16 -21.24 -21.88 -5.35
C ARG A 16 -20.00 -22.60 -5.80
N ASP A 17 -18.91 -22.41 -5.08
CA ASP A 17 -17.58 -22.96 -5.39
C ASP A 17 -17.14 -23.92 -4.30
N GLY A 18 -16.34 -24.92 -4.68
CA GLY A 18 -15.76 -25.86 -3.75
C GLY A 18 -14.26 -25.96 -3.93
N SER A 19 -13.50 -25.96 -2.84
CA SER A 19 -12.07 -26.10 -2.86
C SER A 19 -11.58 -27.32 -2.06
N SER A 20 -10.66 -28.08 -2.65
CA SER A 20 -9.97 -29.18 -1.97
C SER A 20 -8.93 -28.73 -0.95
N ARG A 21 -8.53 -27.45 -0.96
CA ARG A 21 -7.61 -26.84 0.01
C ARG A 21 -8.25 -26.70 1.39
N LEU A 22 -9.57 -26.77 1.45
CA LEU A 22 -10.37 -26.69 2.68
C LEU A 22 -10.90 -28.04 3.10
N SER A 23 -11.16 -28.21 4.38
CA SER A 23 -11.69 -29.47 4.92
C SER A 23 -13.08 -29.80 4.35
N LYS A 24 -13.44 -31.09 4.35
CA LYS A 24 -14.67 -31.60 3.71
C LYS A 24 -15.94 -30.86 4.14
N ASN A 25 -16.02 -30.42 5.37
CA ASN A 25 -17.23 -29.81 5.94
C ASN A 25 -17.41 -28.34 5.56
N ILE A 26 -16.33 -27.62 5.20
CA ILE A 26 -16.33 -26.18 4.96
C ILE A 26 -15.78 -25.79 3.57
N ARG A 27 -15.55 -26.77 2.71
CA ARG A 27 -15.00 -26.56 1.35
C ARG A 27 -15.90 -25.76 0.40
N TRP A 28 -17.20 -25.72 0.67
CA TRP A 28 -18.15 -25.07 -0.21
C TRP A 28 -18.49 -23.67 0.26
N GLY A 29 -18.20 -22.68 -0.58
CA GLY A 29 -18.60 -21.28 -0.41
C GLY A 29 -19.76 -20.90 -1.33
N THR A 30 -20.64 -20.03 -0.87
CA THR A 30 -21.73 -19.47 -1.68
C THR A 30 -21.58 -17.96 -1.75
N PHE A 31 -21.55 -17.41 -2.95
CA PHE A 31 -21.19 -16.04 -3.25
C PHE A 31 -22.29 -15.35 -4.08
N PRO A 32 -23.28 -14.72 -3.42
CA PRO A 32 -24.31 -13.95 -4.09
C PRO A 32 -23.81 -12.56 -4.49
N SER A 33 -24.35 -12.03 -5.59
CA SER A 33 -24.21 -10.63 -5.95
C SER A 33 -25.45 -10.07 -6.61
N VAL A 34 -25.73 -8.80 -6.39
CA VAL A 34 -26.82 -8.06 -7.00
C VAL A 34 -26.34 -6.68 -7.41
N SER A 35 -26.77 -6.23 -8.57
CA SER A 35 -26.56 -4.86 -9.02
C SER A 35 -27.83 -4.26 -9.63
N VAL A 36 -28.05 -3.00 -9.36
CA VAL A 36 -29.18 -2.22 -9.88
C VAL A 36 -28.65 -0.97 -10.59
N GLY A 37 -29.27 -0.60 -11.68
CA GLY A 37 -29.01 0.63 -12.40
C GLY A 37 -30.30 1.30 -12.83
N TRP A 38 -30.34 2.61 -12.64
CA TRP A 38 -31.45 3.43 -13.04
C TRP A 38 -30.97 4.56 -13.96
N ARG A 39 -31.45 4.56 -15.21
CA ARG A 39 -31.24 5.61 -16.21
C ARG A 39 -32.24 6.73 -15.97
N PHE A 40 -31.84 7.66 -15.07
CA PHE A 40 -32.69 8.78 -14.66
C PHE A 40 -33.01 9.73 -15.83
N ASP A 41 -32.09 9.88 -16.77
CA ASP A 41 -32.27 10.65 -17.99
C ASP A 41 -33.41 10.17 -18.91
N LYS A 42 -33.80 8.90 -18.78
CA LYS A 42 -34.89 8.32 -19.57
C LYS A 42 -36.29 8.52 -18.96
N GLU A 43 -36.35 9.15 -17.79
CA GLU A 43 -37.62 9.41 -17.15
C GLU A 43 -38.37 10.58 -17.85
N LYS A 44 -39.72 10.46 -17.90
CA LYS A 44 -40.56 11.50 -18.54
C LYS A 44 -40.51 12.85 -17.82
N PHE A 45 -40.23 12.83 -16.54
CA PHE A 45 -40.15 14.04 -15.70
C PHE A 45 -38.74 14.64 -15.66
N PHE A 46 -37.75 14.07 -16.38
CA PHE A 46 -36.39 14.60 -16.40
C PHE A 46 -36.36 15.95 -17.13
N PRO A 47 -36.01 17.06 -16.45
CA PRO A 47 -36.28 18.42 -16.97
C PRO A 47 -35.21 18.96 -17.90
N ILE A 48 -34.05 18.24 -18.05
CA ILE A 48 -32.88 18.75 -18.77
C ILE A 48 -32.86 18.21 -20.20
N SER A 49 -32.54 19.07 -21.17
CA SER A 49 -32.39 18.68 -22.58
C SER A 49 -31.33 17.56 -22.72
N ARG A 50 -31.60 16.62 -23.60
CA ARG A 50 -30.64 15.55 -23.95
C ARG A 50 -29.41 16.05 -24.67
N ASP A 51 -29.42 17.25 -25.22
CA ASP A 51 -28.22 17.88 -25.77
C ASP A 51 -27.21 18.27 -24.68
N VAL A 52 -27.72 18.52 -23.48
CA VAL A 52 -26.89 18.85 -22.32
C VAL A 52 -26.55 17.57 -21.53
N VAL A 53 -27.55 16.75 -21.18
CA VAL A 53 -27.38 15.51 -20.42
C VAL A 53 -27.76 14.31 -21.29
N ASN A 54 -26.81 13.66 -21.86
CA ASN A 54 -27.00 12.49 -22.74
C ASN A 54 -27.22 11.19 -21.94
N MET A 55 -26.63 11.11 -20.74
CA MET A 55 -26.79 10.01 -19.81
C MET A 55 -26.71 10.52 -18.38
N PHE A 56 -27.66 10.10 -17.56
CA PHE A 56 -27.59 10.19 -16.12
C PHE A 56 -28.07 8.87 -15.53
N LYS A 57 -27.11 8.08 -15.04
CA LYS A 57 -27.38 6.77 -14.45
C LYS A 57 -26.95 6.77 -13.00
N VAL A 58 -27.84 6.31 -12.14
CA VAL A 58 -27.53 5.95 -10.74
C VAL A 58 -27.40 4.44 -10.66
N ARG A 59 -26.40 3.95 -9.95
CA ARG A 59 -26.18 2.54 -9.80
C ARG A 59 -25.81 2.16 -8.36
N GLY A 60 -26.15 0.96 -7.99
CA GLY A 60 -25.77 0.35 -6.71
C GLY A 60 -25.49 -1.12 -6.90
N SER A 61 -24.51 -1.64 -6.17
CA SER A 61 -24.23 -3.06 -6.16
C SER A 61 -23.79 -3.55 -4.79
N TYR A 62 -24.12 -4.80 -4.51
CA TYR A 62 -23.62 -5.55 -3.39
C TYR A 62 -23.24 -6.94 -3.86
N GLY A 63 -22.07 -7.41 -3.41
CA GLY A 63 -21.60 -8.74 -3.77
C GLY A 63 -20.67 -9.31 -2.71
N VAL A 64 -20.68 -10.65 -2.65
CA VAL A 64 -19.77 -11.42 -1.81
C VAL A 64 -18.83 -12.21 -2.71
N LEU A 65 -17.53 -12.11 -2.46
CA LEU A 65 -16.47 -12.85 -3.13
C LEU A 65 -15.78 -13.75 -2.10
N GLY A 66 -15.33 -14.92 -2.53
CA GLY A 66 -14.51 -15.83 -1.71
C GLY A 66 -13.09 -15.86 -2.19
N ASN A 67 -12.15 -15.95 -1.25
CA ASN A 67 -10.74 -16.22 -1.50
C ASN A 67 -10.30 -17.44 -0.67
N GLU A 68 -9.52 -18.32 -1.30
CA GLU A 68 -9.01 -19.55 -0.68
C GLU A 68 -7.51 -19.73 -0.98
N ASN A 69 -6.81 -18.61 -1.17
CA ASN A 69 -5.38 -18.62 -1.53
C ASN A 69 -4.50 -19.03 -0.34
N ILE A 70 -4.51 -20.33 -0.05
CA ILE A 70 -3.71 -20.99 0.97
C ILE A 70 -2.96 -22.18 0.38
N GLY A 71 -1.97 -22.67 1.10
CA GLY A 71 -1.30 -23.93 0.76
C GLY A 71 -2.26 -25.12 0.76
N GLU A 72 -1.82 -26.20 0.14
CA GLU A 72 -2.60 -27.44 0.08
C GLU A 72 -2.53 -28.17 1.42
N TYR A 73 -3.67 -28.76 1.85
CA TYR A 73 -3.79 -29.57 3.07
C TYR A 73 -3.39 -28.88 4.38
N MET A 74 -3.37 -27.55 4.44
CA MET A 74 -3.01 -26.81 5.65
C MET A 74 -3.93 -27.03 6.85
N TYR A 75 -5.09 -27.64 6.62
CA TYR A 75 -6.02 -28.05 7.68
C TYR A 75 -5.71 -29.43 8.28
N GLN A 76 -4.68 -30.13 7.77
CA GLN A 76 -4.30 -31.47 8.25
C GLN A 76 -3.08 -31.40 9.16
N THR A 77 -3.23 -31.96 10.34
CA THR A 77 -2.11 -32.16 11.26
C THR A 77 -1.11 -33.17 10.68
N THR A 78 0.16 -32.81 10.68
CA THR A 78 1.23 -33.71 10.27
C THR A 78 1.97 -34.27 11.48
N MET A 79 2.48 -35.48 11.33
CA MET A 79 3.32 -36.11 12.33
C MET A 79 4.77 -36.20 11.81
N ASP A 80 5.71 -35.67 12.57
CA ASP A 80 7.13 -35.86 12.29
C ASP A 80 7.61 -37.20 12.88
N ARG A 81 8.37 -37.91 12.06
CA ARG A 81 9.05 -39.16 12.44
C ARG A 81 10.57 -39.05 12.37
N ASN A 82 11.07 -38.05 11.66
CA ASN A 82 12.51 -37.96 11.36
C ASN A 82 13.31 -37.39 12.53
N ASN A 83 12.70 -36.44 13.25
CA ASN A 83 13.36 -35.71 14.33
C ASN A 83 12.94 -36.20 15.74
N MET A 84 11.99 -37.13 15.81
CA MET A 84 11.47 -37.66 17.07
C MET A 84 12.20 -38.94 17.44
N THR A 85 13.42 -38.79 17.95
CA THR A 85 14.25 -39.91 18.37
C THR A 85 14.38 -39.94 19.87
N TYR A 86 14.36 -41.17 20.46
CA TYR A 86 14.56 -41.41 21.87
C TYR A 86 15.56 -42.56 22.06
N SER A 87 16.38 -42.49 23.09
CA SER A 87 17.31 -43.58 23.42
C SER A 87 16.65 -44.58 24.35
N PHE A 88 16.54 -45.82 23.92
CA PHE A 88 15.97 -46.92 24.70
C PHE A 88 16.98 -48.06 24.73
N GLY A 89 17.48 -48.43 25.93
CA GLY A 89 18.46 -49.52 26.10
C GLY A 89 19.74 -49.37 25.25
N ASN A 90 20.34 -48.16 25.19
CA ASN A 90 21.49 -47.79 24.33
C ASN A 90 21.22 -47.87 22.81
N GLN A 91 19.95 -47.96 22.38
CA GLN A 91 19.59 -47.88 20.98
C GLN A 91 18.73 -46.64 20.72
N VAL A 92 18.97 -45.96 19.59
CA VAL A 92 18.14 -44.85 19.14
C VAL A 92 16.89 -45.45 18.52
N VAL A 93 15.73 -45.14 19.07
CA VAL A 93 14.41 -45.55 18.56
C VAL A 93 13.70 -44.33 18.01
N THR A 94 13.16 -44.47 16.80
CA THR A 94 12.38 -43.43 16.15
C THR A 94 10.94 -43.49 16.65
N GLY A 95 10.46 -42.40 17.22
CA GLY A 95 9.07 -42.20 17.61
C GLY A 95 8.27 -41.43 16.54
N SER A 96 7.10 -40.93 16.91
CA SER A 96 6.35 -39.95 16.12
C SER A 96 5.62 -39.01 17.06
N ALA A 97 5.62 -37.73 16.73
CA ALA A 97 4.87 -36.71 17.45
C ALA A 97 4.15 -35.79 16.49
N VAL A 98 3.13 -35.12 16.98
CA VAL A 98 2.48 -34.04 16.21
C VAL A 98 3.50 -32.90 16.04
N SER A 99 3.81 -32.56 14.78
CA SER A 99 4.83 -31.55 14.48
C SER A 99 4.21 -30.20 14.10
N THR A 100 2.92 -30.17 13.76
CA THR A 100 2.27 -28.94 13.30
C THR A 100 0.99 -28.66 14.05
N PHE A 101 0.84 -27.42 14.50
CA PHE A 101 -0.43 -26.87 14.93
C PHE A 101 -1.20 -26.40 13.68
N VAL A 102 -2.49 -26.74 13.55
CA VAL A 102 -3.32 -26.41 12.42
C VAL A 102 -4.68 -25.91 12.86
N ASP A 103 -5.30 -25.04 12.06
CA ASP A 103 -6.71 -24.71 12.22
C ASP A 103 -7.57 -25.65 11.37
N ASN A 104 -8.28 -26.57 12.03
CA ASN A 104 -9.20 -27.48 11.37
C ASN A 104 -10.47 -26.81 10.82
N ASN A 105 -10.75 -25.57 11.24
CA ASN A 105 -11.90 -24.75 10.80
C ASN A 105 -11.53 -23.74 9.73
N LEU A 106 -10.37 -23.90 9.10
CA LEU A 106 -9.88 -23.02 8.04
C LEU A 106 -10.91 -22.92 6.90
N ALA A 107 -11.51 -21.74 6.75
CA ALA A 107 -12.65 -21.48 5.86
C ALA A 107 -12.29 -20.45 4.76
N TRP A 108 -13.24 -20.24 3.84
CA TRP A 108 -13.14 -19.19 2.85
C TRP A 108 -13.02 -17.82 3.51
N GLU A 109 -12.00 -17.05 3.12
CA GLU A 109 -12.01 -15.60 3.32
C GLU A 109 -13.14 -14.99 2.49
N LYS A 110 -13.89 -14.05 3.07
CA LYS A 110 -15.03 -13.39 2.41
C LYS A 110 -14.77 -11.91 2.24
N LYS A 111 -14.95 -11.42 1.02
CA LYS A 111 -14.94 -9.99 0.72
C LYS A 111 -16.36 -9.56 0.35
N LYS A 112 -16.97 -8.74 1.19
CA LYS A 112 -18.27 -8.09 0.96
C LYS A 112 -18.00 -6.71 0.35
N SER A 113 -18.51 -6.47 -0.84
CA SER A 113 -18.32 -5.22 -1.58
C SER A 113 -19.65 -4.51 -1.78
N THR A 114 -19.71 -3.24 -1.39
CA THR A 114 -20.85 -2.35 -1.62
C THR A 114 -20.36 -1.16 -2.41
N ASN A 115 -21.04 -0.88 -3.54
CA ASN A 115 -20.73 0.27 -4.38
C ASN A 115 -22.00 1.04 -4.69
N ILE A 116 -21.91 2.38 -4.63
CA ILE A 116 -22.97 3.31 -5.04
C ILE A 116 -22.33 4.36 -5.93
N GLY A 117 -22.86 4.55 -7.11
CA GLY A 117 -22.25 5.46 -8.07
C GLY A 117 -23.25 6.19 -8.97
N ILE A 118 -22.75 7.24 -9.58
CA ILE A 118 -23.42 7.97 -10.64
C ILE A 118 -22.53 8.02 -11.87
N ASP A 119 -23.14 7.84 -13.03
CA ASP A 119 -22.49 7.96 -14.33
C ASP A 119 -23.21 9.07 -15.11
N LEU A 120 -22.46 10.06 -15.58
CA LEU A 120 -22.94 11.18 -16.37
C LEU A 120 -22.24 11.23 -17.72
N ALA A 121 -23.01 11.50 -18.77
CA ALA A 121 -22.47 11.90 -20.05
C ALA A 121 -23.15 13.21 -20.47
N LEU A 122 -22.34 14.22 -20.75
CA LEU A 122 -22.78 15.59 -20.97
C LEU A 122 -22.28 16.14 -22.31
N PHE A 123 -23.03 17.13 -22.87
CA PHE A 123 -22.62 17.92 -24.06
C PHE A 123 -22.32 17.02 -25.27
N ASN A 124 -23.31 16.19 -25.66
CA ASN A 124 -23.17 15.20 -26.73
C ASN A 124 -22.03 14.22 -26.49
N ASN A 125 -21.93 13.68 -25.27
CA ASN A 125 -20.89 12.73 -24.79
C ASN A 125 -19.47 13.31 -24.85
N ARG A 126 -19.30 14.63 -24.90
CA ARG A 126 -17.96 15.22 -24.80
C ARG A 126 -17.37 15.12 -23.41
N LEU A 127 -18.19 15.24 -22.38
CA LEU A 127 -17.76 15.06 -20.99
C LEU A 127 -18.45 13.83 -20.41
N GLU A 128 -17.66 12.83 -20.06
CA GLU A 128 -18.07 11.70 -19.25
C GLU A 128 -17.52 11.88 -17.83
N PHE A 129 -18.38 11.66 -16.86
CA PHE A 129 -18.01 11.75 -15.44
C PHE A 129 -18.62 10.59 -14.68
N THR A 130 -17.80 9.95 -13.83
CA THR A 130 -18.25 8.93 -12.89
C THR A 130 -17.81 9.31 -11.50
N ALA A 131 -18.70 9.17 -10.53
CA ALA A 131 -18.38 9.25 -9.12
C ALA A 131 -18.94 8.02 -8.43
N GLU A 132 -18.12 7.37 -7.63
CA GLU A 132 -18.48 6.16 -6.89
C GLU A 132 -18.00 6.25 -5.45
N TRP A 133 -18.86 5.83 -4.53
CA TRP A 133 -18.47 5.47 -3.18
C TRP A 133 -18.42 3.96 -3.07
N TYR A 134 -17.35 3.45 -2.47
CA TYR A 134 -17.20 2.02 -2.22
C TYR A 134 -16.92 1.71 -0.75
N LYS A 135 -17.37 0.52 -0.34
CA LYS A 135 -17.04 -0.07 0.94
C LYS A 135 -16.79 -1.57 0.75
N ASN A 136 -15.58 -2.00 1.04
CA ASN A 136 -15.14 -3.39 1.00
C ASN A 136 -14.84 -3.86 2.42
N VAL A 137 -15.52 -4.90 2.87
CA VAL A 137 -15.28 -5.55 4.17
C VAL A 137 -14.72 -6.94 3.90
N SER A 138 -13.47 -7.15 4.27
CA SER A 138 -12.83 -8.46 4.25
C SER A 138 -12.97 -9.09 5.63
N GLU A 139 -13.67 -10.22 5.68
CA GLU A 139 -13.92 -11.00 6.89
C GLU A 139 -13.19 -12.34 6.78
N ASP A 140 -12.84 -12.89 7.93
CA ASP A 140 -12.19 -14.20 7.99
C ASP A 140 -10.89 -14.24 7.16
N LEU A 141 -10.08 -13.15 7.19
CA LEU A 141 -8.83 -13.07 6.47
C LEU A 141 -7.91 -14.23 6.85
N LEU A 142 -7.40 -14.90 5.82
CA LEU A 142 -6.44 -15.97 5.94
C LEU A 142 -5.05 -15.40 6.17
N TYR A 143 -4.56 -15.54 7.39
CA TYR A 143 -3.28 -14.99 7.75
C TYR A 143 -2.53 -15.86 8.77
N SER A 144 -1.20 -15.78 8.75
CA SER A 144 -0.33 -16.59 9.61
C SER A 144 -0.13 -15.91 10.96
N VAL A 145 -0.51 -16.61 12.00
CA VAL A 145 -0.42 -16.16 13.40
C VAL A 145 0.70 -16.93 14.10
N PRO A 146 1.54 -16.27 14.90
CA PRO A 146 2.58 -16.95 15.68
C PRO A 146 1.98 -18.00 16.63
N VAL A 147 2.60 -19.15 16.67
CA VAL A 147 2.29 -20.22 17.64
C VAL A 147 3.14 -20.01 18.88
N PRO A 148 2.57 -20.03 20.10
CA PRO A 148 3.36 -19.92 21.31
C PRO A 148 4.38 -21.07 21.42
N ALA A 149 5.61 -20.75 21.80
CA ALA A 149 6.71 -21.73 21.90
C ALA A 149 6.42 -22.91 22.85
N ASN A 150 5.53 -22.72 23.82
CA ASN A 150 5.10 -23.76 24.75
C ASN A 150 4.04 -24.71 24.16
N ALA A 151 3.59 -24.52 22.91
CA ALA A 151 2.68 -25.43 22.23
C ALA A 151 3.33 -26.78 21.87
N GLY A 152 4.66 -26.85 21.87
CA GLY A 152 5.41 -28.11 21.63
C GLY A 152 5.30 -28.62 20.19
N VAL A 153 5.18 -27.71 19.21
CA VAL A 153 5.12 -28.00 17.78
C VAL A 153 6.25 -27.29 17.04
N ASP A 154 6.60 -27.79 15.86
CA ASP A 154 7.74 -27.27 15.09
C ASP A 154 7.41 -26.03 14.26
N ASN A 155 6.12 -25.83 13.92
CA ASN A 155 5.74 -24.67 13.15
C ASN A 155 5.65 -23.41 14.02
N GLU A 156 6.37 -22.39 13.62
CA GLU A 156 6.37 -21.08 14.30
C GLU A 156 5.09 -20.28 14.07
N VAL A 157 4.35 -20.61 13.00
CA VAL A 157 3.12 -19.92 12.61
C VAL A 157 2.03 -20.90 12.18
N VAL A 158 0.78 -20.52 12.38
CA VAL A 158 -0.40 -21.23 11.88
C VAL A 158 -1.23 -20.30 11.02
N THR A 159 -1.66 -20.77 9.85
CA THR A 159 -2.63 -20.05 9.03
C THR A 159 -4.05 -20.29 9.52
N MET A 160 -4.78 -19.22 9.74
CA MET A 160 -6.17 -19.30 10.21
C MET A 160 -6.98 -18.08 9.78
N ASN A 161 -8.29 -18.19 9.91
CA ASN A 161 -9.22 -17.09 9.69
C ASN A 161 -9.25 -16.19 10.93
N ALA A 162 -8.39 -15.19 11.00
CA ALA A 162 -8.16 -14.48 12.25
C ALA A 162 -8.49 -13.00 12.22
N ALA A 163 -8.36 -12.33 11.08
CA ALA A 163 -8.48 -10.89 11.00
C ALA A 163 -9.68 -10.45 10.13
N SER A 164 -10.14 -9.24 10.36
CA SER A 164 -11.12 -8.58 9.51
C SER A 164 -10.76 -7.12 9.32
N MET A 165 -10.99 -6.58 8.12
CA MET A 165 -10.71 -5.18 7.83
C MET A 165 -11.72 -4.58 6.86
N GLU A 166 -11.87 -3.28 6.94
CA GLU A 166 -12.73 -2.47 6.10
C GLU A 166 -11.88 -1.49 5.29
N ASN A 167 -12.16 -1.41 4.00
CA ASN A 167 -11.63 -0.38 3.11
C ASN A 167 -12.78 0.38 2.49
N SER A 168 -12.79 1.70 2.60
CA SER A 168 -13.83 2.55 2.02
C SER A 168 -13.22 3.80 1.40
N GLY A 169 -13.93 4.42 0.46
CA GLY A 169 -13.45 5.61 -0.20
C GLY A 169 -14.36 6.08 -1.32
N PHE A 170 -13.84 7.05 -2.06
CA PHE A 170 -14.48 7.60 -3.25
C PHE A 170 -13.57 7.39 -4.46
N GLU A 171 -14.18 7.12 -5.59
CA GLU A 171 -13.52 7.06 -6.88
C GLU A 171 -14.21 8.04 -7.83
N PHE A 172 -13.40 8.85 -8.50
CA PHE A 172 -13.84 9.80 -9.49
C PHE A 172 -13.10 9.55 -10.80
N SER A 173 -13.82 9.60 -11.91
CA SER A 173 -13.22 9.67 -13.23
C SER A 173 -13.92 10.73 -14.07
N ALA A 174 -13.15 11.45 -14.88
CA ALA A 174 -13.65 12.42 -15.82
C ALA A 174 -12.88 12.28 -17.13
N THR A 175 -13.60 12.24 -18.25
CA THR A 175 -13.01 12.24 -19.59
C THR A 175 -13.68 13.29 -20.43
N TYR A 176 -12.89 14.23 -20.95
CA TYR A 176 -13.36 15.25 -21.89
C TYR A 176 -12.75 15.00 -23.26
N ARG A 177 -13.61 15.02 -24.30
CA ARG A 177 -13.23 14.80 -25.70
C ARG A 177 -13.70 15.97 -26.57
N ASN A 178 -12.83 16.41 -27.46
CA ASN A 178 -13.16 17.35 -28.49
C ASN A 178 -12.60 16.89 -29.84
N TYR A 179 -13.48 16.47 -30.73
CA TYR A 179 -13.13 15.96 -32.06
C TYR A 179 -13.70 16.82 -33.21
N ASP A 180 -14.45 17.88 -32.90
CA ASP A 180 -15.18 18.68 -33.89
C ASP A 180 -14.28 19.72 -34.56
N HIS A 181 -13.08 19.94 -34.07
CA HIS A 181 -12.16 20.97 -34.58
C HIS A 181 -10.90 20.32 -35.17
N ALA A 182 -10.14 21.10 -35.93
CA ALA A 182 -8.85 20.65 -36.49
C ALA A 182 -7.87 20.16 -35.39
N LEU A 183 -8.01 20.72 -34.18
CA LEU A 183 -7.33 20.24 -32.98
C LEU A 183 -8.25 19.29 -32.23
N LYS A 184 -7.96 18.01 -32.32
CA LYS A 184 -8.65 16.96 -31.54
C LYS A 184 -7.91 16.68 -30.26
N TYR A 185 -8.64 16.47 -29.18
CA TYR A 185 -7.99 16.07 -27.92
C TYR A 185 -8.93 15.30 -27.00
N THR A 186 -8.32 14.45 -26.20
CA THR A 186 -8.96 13.74 -25.09
C THR A 186 -8.12 13.99 -23.83
N ILE A 187 -8.77 14.39 -22.76
CA ILE A 187 -8.16 14.52 -21.42
C ILE A 187 -8.96 13.64 -20.47
N SER A 188 -8.28 12.75 -19.79
CA SER A 188 -8.89 11.86 -18.78
C SER A 188 -8.17 12.03 -17.45
N ALA A 189 -8.94 12.19 -16.38
CA ALA A 189 -8.44 12.25 -15.02
C ALA A 189 -9.17 11.22 -14.16
N ASN A 190 -8.46 10.62 -13.24
CA ASN A 190 -9.03 9.76 -12.19
C ASN A 190 -8.44 10.14 -10.84
N LEU A 191 -9.22 9.91 -9.79
CA LEU A 191 -8.81 10.11 -8.41
C LEU A 191 -9.53 9.09 -7.55
N SER A 192 -8.78 8.42 -6.68
CA SER A 192 -9.34 7.52 -5.67
C SER A 192 -8.83 7.88 -4.28
N THR A 193 -9.71 7.73 -3.29
CA THR A 193 -9.38 7.90 -1.88
C THR A 193 -9.48 6.57 -1.15
N LEU A 194 -8.69 6.37 -0.11
CA LEU A 194 -8.67 5.16 0.71
C LEU A 194 -8.74 5.51 2.19
N LYS A 195 -9.69 4.90 2.89
CA LYS A 195 -9.74 4.79 4.34
C LYS A 195 -9.74 3.31 4.70
N ASN A 196 -8.66 2.86 5.32
CA ASN A 196 -8.52 1.49 5.85
C ASN A 196 -8.82 1.46 7.34
N LYS A 197 -9.43 0.39 7.83
CA LYS A 197 -9.70 0.16 9.25
C LYS A 197 -9.69 -1.34 9.55
N VAL A 198 -8.87 -1.77 10.47
CA VAL A 198 -8.92 -3.12 11.04
C VAL A 198 -10.10 -3.21 12.00
N THR A 199 -10.95 -4.20 11.84
CA THR A 199 -12.15 -4.40 12.68
C THR A 199 -12.00 -5.53 13.68
N SER A 200 -11.10 -6.48 13.40
CA SER A 200 -10.74 -7.59 14.29
C SER A 200 -9.37 -8.14 13.95
N LEU A 201 -8.64 -8.65 14.95
CA LEU A 201 -7.36 -9.35 14.78
C LEU A 201 -7.41 -10.82 15.20
N GLY A 202 -8.56 -11.29 15.67
CA GLY A 202 -8.70 -12.65 16.21
C GLY A 202 -8.14 -12.80 17.64
N PHE A 203 -8.31 -13.99 18.24
CA PHE A 203 -7.77 -14.36 19.57
C PHE A 203 -7.99 -13.36 20.71
N SER A 204 -9.00 -12.54 20.64
CA SER A 204 -9.27 -11.48 21.64
C SER A 204 -8.11 -10.50 21.82
N THR A 205 -7.21 -10.40 20.84
CA THR A 205 -6.18 -9.37 20.85
C THR A 205 -6.67 -8.12 20.15
N ASP A 206 -6.30 -6.97 20.67
CA ASP A 206 -6.61 -5.66 20.10
C ASP A 206 -5.44 -5.05 19.31
N ARG A 207 -4.26 -5.69 19.39
CA ARG A 207 -3.05 -5.22 18.72
C ARG A 207 -2.14 -6.36 18.25
N PHE A 208 -1.41 -6.06 17.18
CA PHE A 208 -0.33 -6.88 16.65
C PHE A 208 0.85 -5.97 16.32
N ILE A 209 2.00 -6.23 16.95
CA ILE A 209 3.23 -5.44 16.75
C ILE A 209 4.30 -6.37 16.18
N THR A 210 4.95 -5.93 15.10
CA THR A 210 6.06 -6.64 14.49
C THR A 210 7.13 -5.65 14.03
N GLY A 211 8.29 -5.67 14.70
CA GLY A 211 9.36 -4.70 14.46
C GLY A 211 8.87 -3.27 14.60
N ALA A 212 9.04 -2.48 13.56
CA ALA A 212 8.66 -1.08 13.47
C ALA A 212 7.20 -0.84 13.03
N TYR A 213 6.35 -1.86 13.10
CA TYR A 213 4.96 -1.79 12.63
C TYR A 213 3.99 -2.26 13.68
N ALA A 214 2.86 -1.57 13.78
CA ALA A 214 1.76 -1.97 14.62
C ALA A 214 0.44 -1.95 13.85
N THR A 215 -0.43 -2.89 14.20
CA THR A 215 -1.80 -2.96 13.74
C THR A 215 -2.71 -3.00 14.96
N PHE A 216 -3.57 -2.00 15.09
CA PHE A 216 -4.53 -1.90 16.18
C PHE A 216 -5.95 -2.06 15.65
N VAL A 217 -6.81 -2.73 16.42
CA VAL A 217 -8.24 -2.73 16.13
C VAL A 217 -8.78 -1.30 16.20
N GLY A 218 -9.54 -0.93 15.18
CA GLY A 218 -10.07 0.43 15.04
C GLY A 218 -9.20 1.40 14.25
N GLN A 219 -7.96 1.04 13.96
CA GLN A 219 -6.98 1.83 13.20
C GLN A 219 -6.63 1.18 11.86
N GLU A 220 -5.67 1.76 11.15
CA GLU A 220 -5.17 1.22 9.88
C GLU A 220 -4.24 0.04 10.09
N VAL A 221 -4.15 -0.84 9.11
CA VAL A 221 -3.22 -1.97 9.13
C VAL A 221 -1.78 -1.50 8.93
N GLY A 222 -0.86 -2.07 9.73
CA GLY A 222 0.57 -1.93 9.51
C GLY A 222 1.10 -0.50 9.58
N GLN A 223 0.63 0.27 10.56
CA GLN A 223 1.12 1.64 10.77
C GLN A 223 2.56 1.61 11.30
N PHE A 224 3.36 2.60 10.95
CA PHE A 224 4.68 2.80 11.55
C PHE A 224 4.53 3.07 13.03
N TYR A 225 5.30 2.34 13.84
CA TYR A 225 5.22 2.36 15.29
C TYR A 225 6.60 2.51 15.90
N GLY A 226 6.79 3.52 16.73
CA GLY A 226 8.09 3.86 17.29
C GLY A 226 8.06 5.13 18.12
N TYR A 227 9.22 5.75 18.29
CA TYR A 227 9.40 6.88 19.20
C TYR A 227 9.26 8.21 18.46
N VAL A 228 8.70 9.22 19.14
CA VAL A 228 8.67 10.61 18.68
C VAL A 228 10.05 11.22 18.90
N TYR A 229 10.69 11.68 17.83
CA TYR A 229 12.03 12.26 17.86
C TYR A 229 11.99 13.74 18.20
N GLU A 230 12.72 14.19 19.24
CA GLU A 230 12.77 15.59 19.68
C GLU A 230 14.07 16.31 19.33
N GLY A 231 15.11 15.59 18.94
CA GLY A 231 16.37 16.21 18.56
C GLY A 231 17.59 15.38 18.91
N ILE A 232 18.76 16.02 18.91
CA ILE A 232 20.03 15.44 19.34
C ILE A 232 20.51 16.25 20.55
N ALA A 233 20.90 15.58 21.63
CA ALA A 233 21.53 16.22 22.76
C ALA A 233 22.89 16.85 22.33
N ARG A 234 22.98 18.15 22.24
CA ARG A 234 24.18 18.85 21.82
C ARG A 234 25.13 19.13 22.96
N SER A 235 24.61 19.19 24.19
CA SER A 235 25.35 19.51 25.42
C SER A 235 24.78 18.73 26.60
N GLN A 236 25.50 18.75 27.72
CA GLN A 236 24.97 18.18 28.96
C GLN A 236 23.71 18.94 29.43
N ALA A 237 23.62 20.23 29.17
CA ALA A 237 22.45 21.03 29.50
C ALA A 237 21.18 20.55 28.75
N ASP A 238 21.31 20.02 27.52
CA ASP A 238 20.18 19.48 26.78
C ASP A 238 19.65 18.20 27.43
N LEU A 239 20.54 17.36 27.96
CA LEU A 239 20.15 16.17 28.72
C LEU A 239 19.50 16.51 30.04
N ASP A 240 20.10 17.48 30.81
CA ASP A 240 19.63 17.88 32.13
C ASP A 240 18.29 18.61 32.07
N ASN A 241 18.00 19.30 30.95
CA ASN A 241 16.75 20.06 30.73
C ASN A 241 15.76 19.33 29.79
N HIS A 242 16.03 18.07 29.42
CA HIS A 242 15.07 17.28 28.69
C HIS A 242 13.93 16.88 29.64
N VAL A 243 12.79 17.55 29.49
CA VAL A 243 11.65 17.41 30.40
C VAL A 243 10.39 17.01 29.63
N ASN A 244 9.52 16.26 30.28
CA ASN A 244 8.23 15.91 29.74
C ASN A 244 7.20 17.05 29.84
N ASP A 245 6.00 16.83 29.37
CA ASP A 245 4.92 17.83 29.37
C ASP A 245 4.52 18.28 30.79
N ASN A 246 4.88 17.54 31.85
CA ASN A 246 4.69 17.86 33.26
C ASN A 246 5.91 18.57 33.91
N GLY A 247 6.98 18.83 33.14
CA GLY A 247 8.20 19.47 33.63
C GLY A 247 9.11 18.54 34.44
N VAL A 248 8.91 17.21 34.33
CA VAL A 248 9.76 16.20 34.97
C VAL A 248 10.92 15.89 34.05
N VAL A 249 12.15 15.86 34.59
CA VAL A 249 13.35 15.48 33.83
C VAL A 249 13.23 14.04 33.35
N ILE A 250 13.40 13.82 32.06
CA ILE A 250 13.28 12.52 31.42
C ILE A 250 14.58 11.73 31.61
N THR A 251 14.44 10.51 32.08
CA THR A 251 15.56 9.56 32.16
C THR A 251 15.58 8.71 30.90
N GLN A 252 16.57 8.95 30.03
CA GLN A 252 16.87 8.11 28.87
C GLN A 252 18.18 7.38 29.18
N GLU A 253 18.08 6.16 29.74
CA GLU A 253 19.21 5.46 30.32
C GLU A 253 20.32 5.20 29.30
N GLY A 254 21.56 5.59 29.64
CA GLY A 254 22.73 5.46 28.76
C GLY A 254 22.82 6.47 27.62
N ALA A 255 21.87 7.39 27.49
CA ALA A 255 21.98 8.47 26.54
C ALA A 255 23.08 9.46 26.94
N GLY A 256 23.77 9.98 25.95
CA GLY A 256 24.83 10.97 26.12
C GLY A 256 24.81 12.07 25.07
N ILE A 257 25.74 13.00 25.16
CA ILE A 257 25.85 14.08 24.19
C ILE A 257 26.12 13.48 22.80
N GLY A 258 25.34 13.93 21.80
CA GLY A 258 25.34 13.41 20.43
C GLY A 258 24.28 12.31 20.18
N ASP A 259 23.53 11.88 21.20
CA ASP A 259 22.46 10.90 21.02
C ASP A 259 21.11 11.57 20.72
N CYS A 260 20.23 10.79 20.10
CA CYS A 260 18.84 11.18 19.87
C CYS A 260 18.06 11.27 21.17
N LEU A 261 17.25 12.31 21.30
CA LEU A 261 16.29 12.49 22.38
C LEU A 261 14.89 12.12 21.87
N TYR A 262 14.11 11.50 22.73
CA TYR A 262 12.75 11.05 22.45
C TYR A 262 11.76 11.59 23.46
N LYS A 263 10.52 11.80 23.00
CA LYS A 263 9.43 12.29 23.82
C LYS A 263 8.96 11.21 24.80
N ASP A 264 8.84 11.57 26.07
CA ASP A 264 8.11 10.80 27.08
C ASP A 264 6.60 11.04 26.87
N VAL A 265 5.95 10.08 26.22
CA VAL A 265 4.55 10.21 25.81
C VAL A 265 3.58 9.91 26.93
N ASN A 266 3.93 8.98 27.82
CA ASN A 266 3.10 8.60 28.95
C ASN A 266 3.32 9.51 30.18
N ASN A 267 4.36 10.38 30.16
CA ASN A 267 4.75 11.31 31.21
C ASN A 267 5.17 10.63 32.52
N ASP A 268 5.81 9.47 32.47
CA ASP A 268 6.30 8.77 33.64
C ASP A 268 7.76 9.12 34.04
N GLY A 269 8.43 9.96 33.22
CA GLY A 269 9.79 10.43 33.41
C GLY A 269 10.87 9.50 32.88
N ARG A 270 10.52 8.52 32.03
CA ARG A 270 11.46 7.58 31.40
C ARG A 270 11.14 7.42 29.92
N ILE A 271 12.12 6.97 29.16
CA ILE A 271 11.89 6.53 27.78
C ILE A 271 11.99 5.01 27.74
N ASP A 272 10.89 4.37 27.41
CA ASP A 272 10.82 2.92 27.23
C ASP A 272 9.79 2.50 26.15
N SER A 273 9.41 1.22 26.11
CA SER A 273 8.50 0.71 25.10
C SER A 273 7.06 1.28 25.19
N GLU A 274 6.69 1.87 26.31
CA GLU A 274 5.36 2.47 26.52
C GLU A 274 5.26 3.86 25.87
N ASP A 275 6.39 4.48 25.47
CA ASP A 275 6.44 5.73 24.73
C ASP A 275 6.33 5.57 23.22
N GLN A 276 6.24 4.33 22.74
CA GLN A 276 6.05 4.08 21.33
C GLN A 276 4.63 4.42 20.90
N VAL A 277 4.53 5.14 19.78
CA VAL A 277 3.25 5.59 19.21
C VAL A 277 3.19 5.36 17.71
N VAL A 278 2.01 5.54 17.14
CA VAL A 278 1.83 5.53 15.69
C VAL A 278 2.43 6.80 15.10
N LEU A 279 3.43 6.63 14.23
CA LEU A 279 4.17 7.72 13.59
C LEU A 279 3.65 8.06 12.18
N GLY A 280 2.87 7.17 11.59
CA GLY A 280 2.34 7.36 10.25
C GLY A 280 1.87 6.08 9.60
N SER A 281 1.50 6.16 8.33
CA SER A 281 0.98 5.03 7.56
C SER A 281 1.69 4.92 6.21
N GLY A 282 1.99 3.69 5.81
CA GLY A 282 2.51 3.37 4.48
C GLY A 282 1.43 3.21 3.40
N LEU A 283 0.14 3.34 3.76
CA LEU A 283 -0.96 3.25 2.81
C LEU A 283 -1.25 4.61 2.17
N PRO A 284 -1.11 4.76 0.82
CA PRO A 284 -1.51 5.98 0.15
C PRO A 284 -3.00 6.28 0.35
N LYS A 285 -3.32 7.50 0.82
CA LYS A 285 -4.71 7.91 1.03
C LYS A 285 -5.38 8.42 -0.24
N ILE A 286 -4.61 8.91 -1.18
CA ILE A 286 -5.08 9.45 -2.44
C ILE A 286 -4.19 8.90 -3.55
N ASN A 287 -4.81 8.31 -4.57
CA ASN A 287 -4.17 7.96 -5.84
C ASN A 287 -4.84 8.76 -6.95
N PHE A 288 -4.07 9.22 -7.92
CA PHE A 288 -4.59 9.98 -9.05
C PHE A 288 -3.85 9.67 -10.33
N GLY A 289 -4.53 9.87 -11.45
CA GLY A 289 -3.96 9.76 -12.79
C GLY A 289 -4.48 10.87 -13.68
N LEU A 290 -3.64 11.35 -14.58
CA LEU A 290 -4.00 12.32 -15.62
C LEU A 290 -3.39 11.87 -16.94
N ASN A 291 -4.25 11.68 -17.95
CA ASN A 291 -3.86 11.30 -19.30
C ASN A 291 -4.36 12.35 -20.29
N ALA A 292 -3.53 12.70 -21.24
CA ALA A 292 -3.88 13.61 -22.32
C ALA A 292 -3.43 13.02 -23.66
N HIS A 293 -4.33 13.06 -24.63
CA HIS A 293 -4.05 12.73 -26.01
C HIS A 293 -4.49 13.89 -26.90
N ARG A 294 -3.67 14.30 -27.85
CA ARG A 294 -3.91 15.44 -28.72
C ARG A 294 -3.47 15.13 -30.14
N GLU A 295 -4.32 15.45 -31.12
CA GLU A 295 -4.02 15.32 -32.55
C GLU A 295 -4.15 16.67 -33.26
N TYR A 296 -3.17 17.01 -34.09
CA TYR A 296 -3.19 18.20 -34.92
C TYR A 296 -2.34 18.04 -36.18
N LYS A 297 -2.98 18.16 -37.36
CA LYS A 297 -2.28 18.12 -38.68
C LYS A 297 -1.31 16.97 -38.86
N GLY A 298 -1.72 15.75 -38.49
CA GLY A 298 -0.91 14.54 -38.57
C GLY A 298 -0.02 14.27 -37.35
N PHE A 299 0.28 15.26 -36.53
CA PHE A 299 0.96 15.02 -35.26
C PHE A 299 0.00 14.50 -34.19
N ASP A 300 0.45 13.56 -33.40
CA ASP A 300 -0.24 13.12 -32.18
C ASP A 300 0.73 13.16 -30.98
N LEU A 301 0.21 13.58 -29.84
CA LEU A 301 0.94 13.65 -28.58
C LEU A 301 0.11 12.96 -27.50
N SER A 302 0.71 11.96 -26.84
CA SER A 302 0.13 11.27 -25.69
C SER A 302 0.99 11.48 -24.45
N ILE A 303 0.37 11.82 -23.34
CA ILE A 303 1.03 11.96 -22.04
C ILE A 303 0.20 11.19 -21.03
N SER A 304 0.88 10.31 -20.25
CA SER A 304 0.27 9.59 -19.13
C SER A 304 1.04 9.88 -17.87
N THR A 305 0.31 10.26 -16.83
CA THR A 305 0.88 10.56 -15.52
C THR A 305 0.06 9.93 -14.42
N TYR A 306 0.69 9.60 -13.30
CA TYR A 306 0.02 9.15 -12.10
C TYR A 306 0.80 9.54 -10.84
N GLY A 307 0.16 9.43 -9.69
CA GLY A 307 0.78 9.74 -8.43
C GLY A 307 0.00 9.24 -7.24
N ALA A 308 0.64 9.31 -6.09
CA ALA A 308 0.07 8.96 -4.80
C ALA A 308 0.44 10.00 -3.75
N LEU A 309 -0.48 10.27 -2.82
CA LEU A 309 -0.33 11.30 -1.80
C LEU A 309 -0.70 10.77 -0.42
N ASN A 310 -0.23 11.46 0.62
CA ASN A 310 -0.56 11.25 2.02
C ASN A 310 -0.19 9.84 2.49
N TYR A 311 1.07 9.47 2.35
CA TYR A 311 1.65 8.27 2.94
C TYR A 311 3.15 8.44 3.18
N HIS A 312 3.70 7.54 3.99
CA HIS A 312 5.10 7.52 4.38
C HIS A 312 5.77 6.21 3.98
N VAL A 313 7.08 6.24 3.94
CA VAL A 313 7.93 5.11 3.60
C VAL A 313 9.09 5.02 4.57
N SER A 314 9.38 3.82 5.03
CA SER A 314 10.65 3.46 5.63
C SER A 314 11.52 2.78 4.58
N ASP A 315 12.60 3.43 4.19
CA ASP A 315 13.55 2.92 3.19
C ASP A 315 14.76 2.31 3.89
N ASP A 316 14.91 1.01 3.76
CA ASP A 316 15.95 0.26 4.48
C ASP A 316 17.36 0.64 4.04
N ILE A 317 17.57 0.89 2.73
CA ILE A 317 18.88 1.35 2.23
C ILE A 317 19.21 2.73 2.81
N TYR A 318 18.26 3.67 2.70
CA TYR A 318 18.47 5.02 3.22
C TYR A 318 18.75 5.00 4.73
N ASN A 319 17.96 4.22 5.49
CA ASN A 319 18.10 4.10 6.92
C ASN A 319 19.44 3.44 7.31
N SER A 320 19.86 2.37 6.62
CA SER A 320 21.14 1.69 6.85
C SER A 320 22.34 2.59 6.55
N LEU A 321 22.29 3.34 5.44
CA LEU A 321 23.35 4.27 5.07
C LEU A 321 23.46 5.47 6.04
N ASN A 322 22.35 5.86 6.69
CA ASN A 322 22.28 6.96 7.66
C ASN A 322 22.22 6.48 9.12
N SER A 323 22.42 5.18 9.38
CA SER A 323 22.40 4.64 10.73
C SER A 323 23.66 5.00 11.52
N SER A 324 23.57 4.96 12.85
CA SER A 324 24.69 5.25 13.74
C SER A 324 25.64 4.07 13.98
N TYR A 325 25.38 2.89 13.42
CA TYR A 325 26.31 1.73 13.51
C TYR A 325 27.63 2.01 12.84
N GLY A 326 28.75 1.85 13.58
CA GLY A 326 30.06 2.24 13.11
C GLY A 326 30.71 1.35 12.05
N TYR A 327 30.23 0.13 11.83
CA TYR A 327 30.87 -0.87 10.97
C TYR A 327 30.10 -1.26 9.70
N SER A 328 29.09 -0.50 9.31
CA SER A 328 28.41 -0.69 8.04
C SER A 328 28.77 0.44 7.05
N ASN A 329 28.52 0.22 5.76
CA ASN A 329 28.65 1.25 4.74
C ASN A 329 27.77 2.45 5.09
N LYS A 330 28.30 3.66 4.86
CA LYS A 330 27.63 4.91 5.23
C LYS A 330 27.47 5.84 4.03
N ASP A 331 26.45 6.67 4.10
CA ASP A 331 26.34 7.85 3.26
C ASP A 331 27.46 8.85 3.60
N VAL A 332 27.94 9.58 2.58
CA VAL A 332 29.02 10.58 2.76
C VAL A 332 28.63 11.64 3.79
N SER A 333 27.33 11.97 3.91
CA SER A 333 26.87 12.93 4.92
C SER A 333 27.13 12.48 6.37
N MET A 334 27.32 11.16 6.59
CA MET A 334 27.67 10.65 7.93
C MET A 334 29.11 10.98 8.36
N LEU A 335 29.95 11.49 7.47
CA LEU A 335 31.27 12.06 7.84
C LEU A 335 31.12 13.28 8.76
N GLU A 336 29.97 13.92 8.78
CA GLU A 336 29.67 15.02 9.69
C GLU A 336 29.28 14.56 11.11
N ALA A 337 28.98 13.28 11.29
CA ALA A 337 28.76 12.71 12.61
C ALA A 337 30.03 12.84 13.48
N ASN A 338 29.87 12.89 14.80
CA ASN A 338 30.96 13.04 15.77
C ASN A 338 31.76 14.36 15.65
N ARG A 339 31.16 15.42 15.12
CA ARG A 339 31.75 16.77 15.13
C ARG A 339 31.49 17.45 16.47
N TRP A 340 32.56 17.86 17.11
CA TRP A 340 32.54 18.52 18.44
C TRP A 340 33.21 19.89 18.37
N SER A 341 32.75 20.84 19.15
CA SER A 341 33.46 22.06 19.43
C SER A 341 34.59 21.81 20.43
N GLU A 342 35.50 22.80 20.59
CA GLU A 342 36.54 22.76 21.63
C GLU A 342 35.95 22.72 23.02
N ASP A 343 34.77 23.31 23.22
CA ASP A 343 34.02 23.32 24.48
C ASP A 343 33.16 22.06 24.72
N GLY A 344 33.28 21.05 23.86
CA GLY A 344 32.57 19.78 24.00
C GLY A 344 31.10 19.81 23.55
N ILE A 345 30.68 20.79 22.75
CA ILE A 345 29.33 20.88 22.18
C ILE A 345 29.28 20.02 20.89
N TYR A 346 28.23 19.23 20.76
CA TYR A 346 27.98 18.44 19.55
C TYR A 346 27.42 19.31 18.44
N LEU A 347 28.10 19.35 17.28
CA LEU A 347 27.82 20.28 16.19
C LEU A 347 27.05 19.66 15.01
N SER A 348 26.95 18.34 14.95
CA SER A 348 26.34 17.66 13.82
C SER A 348 24.83 17.55 13.95
N ASP A 349 24.14 17.55 12.78
CA ASP A 349 22.72 17.16 12.66
C ASP A 349 22.53 15.65 12.47
N LYS A 350 23.62 14.87 12.47
CA LYS A 350 23.62 13.42 12.50
C LYS A 350 23.95 12.96 13.93
N PRO A 351 23.27 11.95 14.43
CA PRO A 351 23.60 11.41 15.76
C PRO A 351 25.02 10.84 15.77
N ARG A 352 25.65 10.81 16.93
CA ARG A 352 26.98 10.20 17.07
C ARG A 352 26.96 8.73 16.66
N THR A 353 28.07 8.29 16.06
CA THR A 353 28.27 6.88 15.73
C THR A 353 28.93 6.15 16.88
N TYR A 354 28.58 4.89 17.09
CA TYR A 354 29.24 4.03 18.06
C TYR A 354 29.17 2.57 17.64
N ILE A 355 30.12 1.77 18.17
CA ILE A 355 30.11 0.33 18.02
C ILE A 355 29.31 -0.23 19.18
N VAL A 356 28.16 -0.83 18.87
CA VAL A 356 27.32 -1.45 19.88
C VAL A 356 27.91 -2.79 20.24
N SER A 357 28.36 -2.94 21.48
CA SER A 357 28.79 -4.24 22.00
C SER A 357 27.66 -5.03 22.66
N ASN A 358 26.63 -4.38 23.17
CA ASN A 358 25.50 -5.01 23.87
C ASN A 358 24.21 -4.17 23.75
N GLY A 359 23.58 -4.21 22.58
CA GLY A 359 22.12 -4.05 22.48
C GLY A 359 21.56 -2.65 22.31
N GLU A 360 21.71 -1.64 23.05
CA GLU A 360 20.77 -0.52 23.01
C GLU A 360 21.38 0.82 22.61
N ALA A 361 21.33 1.08 21.30
CA ALA A 361 21.73 2.36 20.76
C ALA A 361 20.50 3.22 20.45
N TRP A 362 20.16 4.18 21.30
CA TRP A 362 19.07 5.13 21.11
C TRP A 362 19.00 5.70 19.69
N ASN A 363 20.15 5.96 19.08
CA ASN A 363 20.26 6.52 17.73
C ASN A 363 19.70 5.64 16.61
N ASN A 364 19.46 4.35 16.87
CA ASN A 364 18.94 3.38 15.92
C ASN A 364 17.50 2.92 16.26
N TYR A 365 16.89 3.46 17.29
CA TYR A 365 15.50 3.19 17.59
C TYR A 365 14.61 3.76 16.50
N PHE A 366 13.60 2.97 16.12
CA PHE A 366 12.69 3.36 15.06
C PHE A 366 11.89 4.59 15.48
N SER A 367 11.97 5.62 14.67
CA SER A 367 11.40 6.93 14.96
C SER A 367 11.04 7.66 13.66
N GLU A 368 10.46 8.84 13.79
CA GLU A 368 10.12 9.71 12.64
C GLU A 368 11.30 9.99 11.72
N ARG A 369 12.54 9.92 12.21
CA ARG A 369 13.76 10.07 11.40
C ARG A 369 13.90 9.00 10.32
N MET A 370 13.30 7.82 10.53
CA MET A 370 13.43 6.66 9.67
C MET A 370 12.28 6.54 8.67
N ILE A 371 11.33 7.47 8.70
CA ILE A 371 10.22 7.54 7.76
C ILE A 371 10.30 8.80 6.92
N GLN A 372 9.89 8.71 5.67
CA GLN A 372 9.90 9.79 4.70
C GLN A 372 8.52 9.97 4.11
N ASN A 373 8.13 11.22 3.84
CA ASN A 373 6.96 11.48 3.00
C ASN A 373 7.27 11.00 1.58
N ALA A 374 6.47 10.06 1.09
CA ALA A 374 6.68 9.42 -0.20
C ALA A 374 5.69 9.89 -1.28
N ALA A 375 4.98 11.00 -1.04
CA ALA A 375 4.12 11.61 -2.04
C ALA A 375 4.87 11.84 -3.35
N TYR A 376 4.25 11.49 -4.47
CA TYR A 376 4.86 11.66 -5.77
C TYR A 376 3.84 11.93 -6.88
N TRP A 377 4.35 12.52 -7.96
CA TRP A 377 3.69 12.62 -9.26
C TRP A 377 4.69 12.22 -10.35
N LYS A 378 4.34 11.21 -11.15
CA LYS A 378 5.22 10.61 -12.14
C LYS A 378 4.70 10.84 -13.56
N ILE A 379 5.57 11.31 -14.44
CA ILE A 379 5.35 11.30 -15.88
C ILE A 379 5.76 9.92 -16.37
N ALA A 380 4.74 9.05 -16.54
CA ALA A 380 4.94 7.64 -16.83
C ALA A 380 5.28 7.39 -18.29
N ASN A 381 4.58 8.08 -19.18
CA ASN A 381 4.80 7.94 -20.63
C ASN A 381 4.55 9.27 -21.35
N VAL A 382 5.43 9.59 -22.29
CA VAL A 382 5.23 10.66 -23.26
C VAL A 382 5.54 10.09 -24.64
N GLU A 383 4.62 10.21 -25.57
CA GLU A 383 4.79 9.75 -26.94
C GLU A 383 4.39 10.84 -27.92
N LEU A 384 5.25 11.15 -28.87
CA LEU A 384 5.02 12.06 -29.97
C LEU A 384 5.08 11.26 -31.27
N GLY A 385 3.97 11.25 -32.01
CA GLY A 385 3.85 10.58 -33.29
C GLY A 385 3.55 11.55 -34.44
N TYR A 386 3.81 11.10 -35.65
CA TYR A 386 3.38 11.75 -36.88
C TYR A 386 2.80 10.74 -37.84
N ASN A 387 1.55 10.94 -38.21
CA ASN A 387 0.84 10.16 -39.21
C ASN A 387 1.06 10.79 -40.59
N PHE A 388 1.75 10.08 -41.44
CA PHE A 388 2.03 10.54 -42.79
C PHE A 388 0.76 10.50 -43.66
N PRO A 389 0.58 11.44 -44.57
CA PRO A 389 -0.59 11.46 -45.46
C PRO A 389 -0.62 10.23 -46.39
N ASP A 390 -1.73 9.48 -46.41
CA ASP A 390 -1.92 8.23 -47.19
C ASP A 390 -1.60 8.39 -48.68
N LYS A 391 -1.85 9.57 -49.26
CA LYS A 391 -1.55 9.92 -50.63
C LYS A 391 -0.07 9.77 -51.02
N TRP A 392 0.85 9.71 -50.07
CA TRP A 392 2.28 9.53 -50.34
C TRP A 392 2.65 8.07 -50.66
N PHE A 393 1.82 7.14 -50.26
CA PHE A 393 2.14 5.70 -50.38
C PHE A 393 1.40 5.00 -51.54
N LYS A 394 0.61 5.76 -52.33
CA LYS A 394 -0.04 5.26 -53.56
C LYS A 394 -0.85 3.96 -53.40
N GLY A 395 -1.41 3.72 -52.22
CA GLY A 395 -2.21 2.53 -51.92
C GLY A 395 -1.42 1.24 -51.66
N ILE A 396 -0.09 1.32 -51.53
CA ILE A 396 0.75 0.16 -51.14
C ILE A 396 0.55 -0.18 -49.67
N VAL A 397 0.46 0.84 -48.84
CA VAL A 397 0.10 0.76 -47.41
C VAL A 397 -1.04 1.70 -47.14
N SER A 398 -1.91 1.35 -46.20
CA SER A 398 -3.08 2.16 -45.79
C SER A 398 -2.73 3.24 -44.76
N GLY A 399 -1.55 3.18 -44.15
CA GLY A 399 -1.07 4.17 -43.23
C GLY A 399 0.38 3.95 -42.80
N VAL A 400 1.08 5.05 -42.54
CA VAL A 400 2.43 5.03 -41.93
C VAL A 400 2.46 6.04 -40.80
N ARG A 401 2.90 5.60 -39.62
CA ARG A 401 3.10 6.47 -38.45
C ARG A 401 4.53 6.29 -37.91
N ALA A 402 5.28 7.37 -37.77
CA ALA A 402 6.55 7.38 -37.05
C ALA A 402 6.32 7.97 -35.67
N TYR A 403 6.99 7.43 -34.65
CA TYR A 403 6.86 7.94 -33.29
C TYR A 403 8.16 7.86 -32.50
N VAL A 404 8.24 8.69 -31.49
CA VAL A 404 9.23 8.62 -30.42
C VAL A 404 8.50 8.61 -29.09
N SER A 405 8.97 7.79 -28.15
CA SER A 405 8.38 7.72 -26.82
C SER A 405 9.42 7.66 -25.72
N ALA A 406 9.06 8.17 -24.55
CA ALA A 406 9.85 8.11 -23.34
C ALA A 406 8.99 7.54 -22.19
N GLN A 407 9.51 6.52 -21.51
CA GLN A 407 8.86 5.91 -20.36
C GLN A 407 9.62 6.24 -19.07
N ASN A 408 8.88 6.36 -17.96
CA ASN A 408 9.41 6.74 -16.65
C ASN A 408 10.25 8.02 -16.71
N LEU A 409 9.75 9.03 -17.45
CA LEU A 409 10.53 10.20 -17.85
C LEU A 409 10.98 11.00 -16.64
N TYR A 410 10.07 11.27 -15.71
CA TYR A 410 10.39 12.03 -14.52
C TYR A 410 9.42 11.75 -13.37
N THR A 411 9.94 11.79 -12.14
CA THR A 411 9.14 11.65 -10.91
C THR A 411 9.39 12.87 -10.03
N PHE A 412 8.33 13.62 -9.76
CA PHE A 412 8.34 14.71 -8.78
C PHE A 412 8.08 14.10 -7.41
N THR A 413 9.04 14.15 -6.50
CA THR A 413 8.93 13.60 -5.15
C THR A 413 9.97 14.22 -4.24
N GLY A 414 9.68 14.30 -2.95
CA GLY A 414 10.65 14.58 -1.89
C GLY A 414 11.31 13.34 -1.30
N TYR A 415 10.85 12.15 -1.70
CA TYR A 415 11.40 10.88 -1.26
C TYR A 415 12.82 10.68 -1.80
N LYS A 416 13.75 10.26 -0.95
CA LYS A 416 15.18 10.13 -1.26
C LYS A 416 15.59 8.72 -1.71
N GLY A 417 14.69 7.75 -1.66
CA GLY A 417 14.94 6.39 -2.12
C GLY A 417 14.91 6.25 -3.65
N TYR A 418 15.26 5.07 -4.13
CA TYR A 418 15.43 4.81 -5.57
C TYR A 418 14.13 4.62 -6.35
N ASN A 419 13.05 4.19 -5.69
CA ASN A 419 11.81 3.86 -6.36
C ASN A 419 10.59 4.22 -5.50
N VAL A 420 9.65 4.95 -6.11
CA VAL A 420 8.35 5.28 -5.49
C VAL A 420 7.28 4.22 -5.77
N ASP A 421 7.49 3.38 -6.80
CA ASP A 421 6.58 2.31 -7.22
C ASP A 421 6.99 0.99 -6.56
N TYR A 422 6.70 0.82 -5.29
CA TYR A 422 6.96 -0.43 -4.58
C TYR A 422 5.72 -0.84 -3.77
N ALA A 423 5.60 -2.13 -3.51
CA ALA A 423 4.57 -2.69 -2.66
C ALA A 423 5.20 -3.19 -1.36
N GLY A 424 4.73 -2.72 -0.24
CA GLY A 424 5.04 -3.30 1.05
C GLY A 424 4.24 -4.58 1.30
N GLY A 425 4.54 -5.27 2.38
CA GLY A 425 3.71 -6.39 2.86
C GLY A 425 2.36 -5.90 3.41
N THR A 426 1.40 -6.80 3.57
CA THR A 426 0.06 -6.47 4.11
C THR A 426 0.12 -5.81 5.48
N PHE A 427 0.99 -6.29 6.36
CA PHE A 427 1.20 -5.74 7.71
C PHE A 427 2.40 -4.80 7.83
N THR A 428 3.08 -4.54 6.71
CA THR A 428 4.24 -3.66 6.61
C THR A 428 4.15 -2.77 5.37
N PRO A 429 3.02 -2.08 5.13
CA PRO A 429 2.90 -1.16 4.01
C PRO A 429 3.92 -0.04 4.18
N GLY A 430 4.49 0.42 3.07
CA GLY A 430 5.50 1.47 3.11
C GLY A 430 6.91 1.01 3.52
N TYR A 431 7.15 -0.29 3.74
CA TYR A 431 8.50 -0.82 3.93
C TYR A 431 9.16 -1.07 2.58
N ASN A 432 10.19 -0.32 2.27
CA ASN A 432 10.99 -0.47 1.05
C ASN A 432 12.32 -1.14 1.36
N PHE A 433 12.43 -2.43 1.05
CA PHE A 433 13.66 -3.19 1.16
C PHE A 433 14.31 -3.31 -0.23
N CYS A 434 15.29 -2.46 -0.51
CA CYS A 434 16.15 -2.54 -1.70
C CYS A 434 15.40 -2.58 -3.04
N SER A 435 14.27 -1.86 -3.18
CA SER A 435 13.53 -1.81 -4.43
C SER A 435 14.37 -1.23 -5.56
N PHE A 436 14.42 -1.97 -6.67
CA PHE A 436 15.22 -1.56 -7.83
C PHE A 436 14.61 -0.31 -8.49
N PRO A 437 15.43 0.67 -8.92
CA PRO A 437 14.92 1.88 -9.58
C PRO A 437 14.26 1.54 -10.92
N SER A 438 13.13 2.20 -11.22
CA SER A 438 12.47 2.08 -12.52
C SER A 438 13.35 2.68 -13.61
N ALA A 439 13.68 1.89 -14.62
CA ALA A 439 14.50 2.35 -15.75
C ALA A 439 13.76 3.40 -16.60
N LYS A 440 14.46 4.46 -17.01
CA LYS A 440 13.97 5.35 -18.08
C LYS A 440 14.25 4.69 -19.42
N SER A 441 13.23 4.66 -20.29
CA SER A 441 13.35 4.07 -21.62
C SER A 441 12.97 5.07 -22.68
N PHE A 442 13.76 5.13 -23.76
CA PHE A 442 13.47 5.94 -24.93
C PHE A 442 13.36 5.02 -26.13
N MET A 443 12.32 5.17 -26.91
CA MET A 443 12.03 4.34 -28.05
C MET A 443 11.70 5.21 -29.28
N ALA A 444 12.03 4.72 -30.45
CA ALA A 444 11.58 5.25 -31.73
C ALA A 444 11.09 4.11 -32.59
N GLY A 445 10.01 4.33 -33.31
CA GLY A 445 9.41 3.29 -34.16
C GLY A 445 8.67 3.83 -35.36
N ILE A 446 8.46 2.95 -36.33
CA ILE A 446 7.61 3.21 -37.48
C ILE A 446 6.57 2.09 -37.56
N LEU A 447 5.31 2.46 -37.62
CA LEU A 447 4.18 1.56 -37.77
C LEU A 447 3.65 1.65 -39.21
N PHE A 448 3.53 0.50 -39.87
CA PHE A 448 2.89 0.37 -41.19
C PHE A 448 1.57 -0.34 -41.02
N THR A 449 0.51 0.22 -41.65
CA THR A 449 -0.80 -0.40 -41.76
C THR A 449 -1.02 -0.78 -43.22
N PHE A 450 -1.29 -2.07 -43.52
CA PHE A 450 -1.50 -2.60 -44.86
C PHE A 450 -2.99 -2.70 -45.18
#